data_99c7138e4ba87b28a29523d605fe88b7
#
_entry.id   99c7138e4ba87b28a29523d605fe88b7
#
_cell.length_a   1.000
_cell.length_b   1.000
_cell.length_c   1.000
_cell.angle_alpha   90.00
_cell.angle_beta   90.00
_cell.angle_gamma   90.00
#
_symmetry.space_group_name_H-M   'P 1'
#
loop_
_entity.id
_entity.type
_entity.pdbx_description
1 polymer ?
#
loop_
_entity_poly.entity_id
_entity_poly.type
_entity_poly.pdbx_seq_one_letter_code
_entity_poly.pdbx_strand_id
1 'polypeptide(L)'
;VNYMFMVAKELRIILSELGVKSVNELVGRVDLLEVDNMVRHWKSEGLDLSSILSPAVEPDDFTGSYALHSQNHGLEKSLDNKLIALARPALVKGEKVSAELDIVNTNRVVGAMLSNRVILEIGPNMLPDDTIHFKFNGSAGQSFGCWLAKGITLEVEGDANDYAGKGLSGGRITIYPPKESRFLAKDNIIVG
;
A
#
# COMPACT_ATOMS: atom_id res chain seq x y z
N VAL A 1 17.78 -7.85 -12.49
CA VAL A 1 18.43 -8.93 -11.73
C VAL A 1 19.84 -8.54 -11.33
N ASN A 2 20.74 -8.19 -12.26
CA ASN A 2 22.14 -7.85 -11.97
C ASN A 2 22.29 -6.69 -10.96
N TYR A 3 21.45 -5.67 -11.04
CA TYR A 3 21.47 -4.56 -10.10
C TYR A 3 21.29 -5.04 -8.65
N MET A 4 20.35 -5.96 -8.39
CA MET A 4 20.15 -6.49 -7.03
C MET A 4 21.35 -7.29 -6.52
N PHE A 5 22.05 -8.03 -7.39
CA PHE A 5 23.29 -8.67 -7.01
C PHE A 5 24.41 -7.68 -6.71
N MET A 6 24.48 -6.56 -7.40
CA MET A 6 25.43 -5.48 -7.11
C MET A 6 25.16 -4.86 -5.73
N VAL A 7 23.90 -4.56 -5.42
CA VAL A 7 23.48 -4.05 -4.09
C VAL A 7 23.82 -5.06 -2.99
N ALA A 8 23.51 -6.34 -3.20
CA ALA A 8 23.85 -7.39 -2.22
C ALA A 8 25.36 -7.53 -2.00
N LYS A 9 26.17 -7.37 -3.06
CA LYS A 9 27.63 -7.41 -2.95
C LYS A 9 28.15 -6.22 -2.15
N GLU A 10 27.65 -5.02 -2.41
CA GLU A 10 28.03 -3.81 -1.68
C GLU A 10 27.64 -3.92 -0.19
N LEU A 11 26.42 -4.38 0.10
CA LEU A 11 26.00 -4.65 1.47
C LEU A 11 26.95 -5.64 2.20
N ARG A 12 27.37 -6.70 1.52
CA ARG A 12 28.33 -7.66 2.11
C ARG A 12 29.68 -7.02 2.42
N ILE A 13 30.15 -6.09 1.60
CA ILE A 13 31.40 -5.36 1.87
C ILE A 13 31.23 -4.50 3.12
N ILE A 14 30.15 -3.74 3.21
CA ILE A 14 29.83 -2.90 4.38
C ILE A 14 29.74 -3.74 5.67
N LEU A 15 29.03 -4.88 5.63
CA LEU A 15 28.94 -5.79 6.77
C LEU A 15 30.33 -6.29 7.21
N SER A 16 31.19 -6.60 6.24
CA SER A 16 32.58 -7.02 6.51
C SER A 16 33.41 -5.92 7.16
N GLU A 17 33.25 -4.67 6.72
CA GLU A 17 33.92 -3.50 7.30
C GLU A 17 33.46 -3.23 8.72
N LEU A 18 32.18 -3.44 9.02
CA LEU A 18 31.59 -3.35 10.36
C LEU A 18 31.95 -4.55 11.27
N GLY A 19 32.56 -5.60 10.73
CA GLY A 19 32.92 -6.80 11.47
C GLY A 19 31.75 -7.72 11.81
N VAL A 20 30.61 -7.61 11.11
CA VAL A 20 29.42 -8.46 11.29
C VAL A 20 29.23 -9.39 10.10
N LYS A 21 28.65 -10.59 10.33
CA LYS A 21 28.53 -11.64 9.31
C LYS A 21 27.22 -11.58 8.55
N SER A 22 26.20 -10.99 9.13
CA SER A 22 24.85 -10.97 8.56
C SER A 22 24.10 -9.71 8.95
N VAL A 23 23.05 -9.38 8.18
CA VAL A 23 22.11 -8.30 8.51
C VAL A 23 21.43 -8.54 9.85
N ASN A 24 21.12 -9.80 10.18
CA ASN A 24 20.48 -10.14 11.45
C ASN A 24 21.39 -9.82 12.66
N GLU A 25 22.70 -9.94 12.50
CA GLU A 25 23.65 -9.53 13.54
C GLU A 25 23.80 -8.01 13.67
N LEU A 26 23.46 -7.27 12.58
CA LEU A 26 23.55 -5.81 12.55
C LEU A 26 22.29 -5.15 13.12
N VAL A 27 21.12 -5.78 12.97
CA VAL A 27 19.84 -5.21 13.41
C VAL A 27 19.87 -4.93 14.91
N GLY A 28 19.54 -3.68 15.29
CA GLY A 28 19.53 -3.26 16.69
C GLY A 28 20.90 -2.87 17.29
N ARG A 29 21.98 -2.94 16.52
CA ARG A 29 23.35 -2.59 16.97
C ARG A 29 23.54 -1.07 16.98
N VAL A 30 22.80 -0.39 17.86
CA VAL A 30 22.90 1.09 18.05
C VAL A 30 24.27 1.51 18.57
N ASP A 31 25.02 0.56 19.17
CA ASP A 31 26.41 0.77 19.61
C ASP A 31 27.39 1.04 18.45
N LEU A 32 27.03 0.67 17.23
CA LEU A 32 27.81 0.96 16.01
C LEU A 32 27.48 2.34 15.40
N LEU A 33 26.54 3.07 15.97
CA LEU A 33 26.14 4.39 15.50
C LEU A 33 26.76 5.47 16.40
N GLU A 34 27.57 6.33 15.81
CA GLU A 34 28.09 7.52 16.48
C GLU A 34 27.21 8.71 16.14
N VAL A 35 26.83 9.49 17.17
CA VAL A 35 26.24 10.83 16.97
C VAL A 35 27.40 11.74 16.58
N ASP A 36 27.62 11.84 15.30
CA ASP A 36 28.84 12.40 14.77
C ASP A 36 28.97 13.90 15.02
N ASN A 37 30.18 14.28 15.42
CA ASN A 37 30.68 15.61 15.30
C ASN A 37 30.69 16.17 13.85
N MET A 38 30.38 15.35 12.84
CA MET A 38 30.33 15.79 11.43
C MET A 38 29.13 16.68 11.10
N VAL A 39 28.04 16.60 11.81
CA VAL A 39 26.92 17.51 11.65
C VAL A 39 27.08 18.73 12.54
N ARG A 40 28.21 19.43 12.40
CA ARG A 40 28.45 20.72 13.04
C ARG A 40 27.64 21.81 12.35
N HIS A 41 26.35 21.80 12.57
CA HIS A 41 25.46 22.85 12.07
C HIS A 41 24.72 23.47 13.26
N TRP A 42 24.59 24.78 13.28
CA TRP A 42 23.93 25.47 14.40
C TRP A 42 22.50 24.95 14.70
N LYS A 43 21.81 24.42 13.71
CA LYS A 43 20.47 23.79 13.89
C LYS A 43 20.53 22.42 14.55
N SER A 44 21.67 21.77 14.60
CA SER A 44 21.84 20.48 15.29
C SER A 44 22.30 20.64 16.74
N GLU A 45 22.66 21.84 17.13
CA GLU A 45 23.00 22.15 18.53
C GLU A 45 21.79 21.93 19.42
N GLY A 46 21.94 21.08 20.45
CA GLY A 46 20.89 20.74 21.38
C GLY A 46 19.98 19.57 20.93
N LEU A 47 20.23 18.91 19.79
CA LEU A 47 19.55 17.68 19.45
C LEU A 47 20.05 16.54 20.34
N ASP A 48 19.15 15.94 21.10
CA ASP A 48 19.41 14.72 21.86
C ASP A 48 18.84 13.52 21.13
N LEU A 49 19.72 12.67 20.58
CA LEU A 49 19.36 11.45 19.86
C LEU A 49 19.40 10.19 20.76
N SER A 50 19.68 10.34 22.05
CA SER A 50 19.84 9.21 22.96
C SER A 50 18.64 8.28 23.00
N SER A 51 17.43 8.83 22.92
CA SER A 51 16.18 8.03 22.88
C SER A 51 16.05 7.17 21.63
N ILE A 52 16.59 7.62 20.49
CA ILE A 52 16.58 6.87 19.21
C ILE A 52 17.71 5.85 19.19
N LEU A 53 18.86 6.19 19.80
CA LEU A 53 20.06 5.37 19.81
C LEU A 53 20.15 4.48 21.05
N SER A 54 19.09 4.38 21.84
CA SER A 54 19.01 3.39 22.92
C SER A 54 18.59 2.01 22.37
N PRO A 55 19.20 0.92 22.86
CA PRO A 55 18.75 -0.42 22.52
C PRO A 55 17.29 -0.62 22.97
N ALA A 56 16.53 -1.42 22.23
CA ALA A 56 15.21 -1.86 22.68
C ALA A 56 15.34 -2.64 24.01
N VAL A 57 14.35 -2.47 24.89
CA VAL A 57 14.28 -3.31 26.10
C VAL A 57 14.05 -4.76 25.67
N GLU A 58 14.96 -5.62 26.03
CA GLU A 58 14.86 -7.05 25.72
C GLU A 58 13.85 -7.70 26.67
N PRO A 59 12.77 -8.33 26.16
CA PRO A 59 11.90 -9.14 26.99
C PRO A 59 12.62 -10.40 27.48
N ASP A 60 12.14 -11.00 28.57
CA ASP A 60 12.76 -12.19 29.20
C ASP A 60 12.93 -13.39 28.25
N ASP A 61 12.11 -13.47 27.20
CA ASP A 61 12.12 -14.51 26.17
C ASP A 61 12.80 -14.07 24.86
N PHE A 62 13.66 -13.04 24.92
CA PHE A 62 14.33 -12.49 23.75
C PHE A 62 15.16 -13.56 23.02
N THR A 63 14.81 -13.79 21.76
CA THR A 63 15.47 -14.79 20.91
C THR A 63 16.22 -14.16 19.72
N GLY A 64 16.16 -12.84 19.53
CA GLY A 64 16.88 -12.13 18.48
C GLY A 64 16.23 -10.82 18.06
N SER A 65 16.99 -9.97 17.37
CA SER A 65 16.57 -8.63 16.89
C SER A 65 15.98 -8.67 15.48
N TYR A 66 15.26 -9.71 15.11
CA TYR A 66 14.65 -9.88 13.80
C TYR A 66 13.20 -10.36 13.91
N ALA A 67 12.44 -10.28 12.82
CA ALA A 67 11.05 -10.69 12.81
C ALA A 67 10.92 -12.20 13.03
N LEU A 68 10.35 -12.59 14.17
CA LEU A 68 10.13 -14.00 14.56
C LEU A 68 8.74 -14.50 14.17
N HIS A 69 7.79 -13.59 13.97
CA HIS A 69 6.39 -13.90 13.70
C HIS A 69 5.89 -13.22 12.44
N SER A 70 4.96 -13.87 11.77
CA SER A 70 4.23 -13.25 10.67
C SER A 70 3.40 -12.09 11.19
N GLN A 71 3.41 -10.97 10.45
CA GLN A 71 2.57 -9.83 10.76
C GLN A 71 1.13 -10.10 10.31
N ASN A 72 0.16 -9.86 11.18
CA ASN A 72 -1.24 -9.82 10.76
C ASN A 72 -1.54 -8.45 10.15
N HIS A 73 -1.76 -8.42 8.84
CA HIS A 73 -2.08 -7.19 8.10
C HIS A 73 -3.57 -6.83 8.14
N GLY A 74 -4.43 -7.61 8.79
CA GLY A 74 -5.87 -7.35 8.90
C GLY A 74 -6.62 -7.39 7.57
N LEU A 75 -6.09 -8.09 6.56
CA LEU A 75 -6.67 -8.15 5.21
C LEU A 75 -8.06 -8.79 5.18
N GLU A 76 -8.40 -9.57 6.17
CA GLU A 76 -9.74 -10.14 6.34
C GLU A 76 -10.84 -9.06 6.48
N LYS A 77 -10.48 -7.85 6.92
CA LYS A 77 -11.40 -6.71 7.06
C LYS A 77 -11.49 -5.83 5.81
N SER A 78 -10.70 -6.12 4.79
CA SER A 78 -10.70 -5.33 3.55
C SER A 78 -12.05 -5.42 2.83
N LEU A 79 -12.53 -4.28 2.32
CA LEU A 79 -13.73 -4.20 1.50
C LEU A 79 -13.61 -5.07 0.23
N ASP A 80 -12.40 -5.24 -0.27
CA ASP A 80 -12.11 -6.07 -1.44
C ASP A 80 -12.58 -7.52 -1.29
N ASN A 81 -12.63 -8.08 -0.08
CA ASN A 81 -13.19 -9.42 0.12
C ASN A 81 -14.66 -9.50 -0.33
N LYS A 82 -15.45 -8.46 -0.02
CA LYS A 82 -16.83 -8.34 -0.49
C LYS A 82 -16.90 -8.15 -2.00
N LEU A 83 -16.02 -7.29 -2.56
CA LEU A 83 -15.96 -7.06 -4.00
C LEU A 83 -15.60 -8.33 -4.77
N ILE A 84 -14.63 -9.11 -4.29
CA ILE A 84 -14.22 -10.39 -4.87
C ILE A 84 -15.39 -11.40 -4.83
N ALA A 85 -16.12 -11.47 -3.72
CA ALA A 85 -17.28 -12.34 -3.61
C ALA A 85 -18.38 -11.96 -4.61
N LEU A 86 -18.68 -10.66 -4.75
CA LEU A 86 -19.66 -10.16 -5.74
C LEU A 86 -19.18 -10.37 -7.18
N ALA A 87 -17.88 -10.27 -7.44
CA ALA A 87 -17.29 -10.45 -8.77
C ALA A 87 -17.19 -11.93 -9.23
N ARG A 88 -17.52 -12.91 -8.38
CA ARG A 88 -17.38 -14.34 -8.72
C ARG A 88 -17.99 -14.73 -10.07
N PRO A 89 -19.19 -14.27 -10.48
CA PRO A 89 -19.73 -14.62 -11.81
C PRO A 89 -18.83 -14.12 -12.96
N ALA A 90 -18.26 -12.90 -12.81
CA ALA A 90 -17.31 -12.35 -13.78
C ALA A 90 -16.01 -13.16 -13.84
N LEU A 91 -15.45 -13.53 -12.68
CA LEU A 91 -14.20 -14.27 -12.59
C LEU A 91 -14.29 -15.70 -13.11
N VAL A 92 -15.45 -16.37 -12.91
CA VAL A 92 -15.60 -17.79 -13.30
C VAL A 92 -16.18 -17.96 -14.69
N LYS A 93 -17.11 -17.08 -15.09
CA LYS A 93 -17.89 -17.25 -16.33
C LYS A 93 -17.77 -16.08 -17.30
N GLY A 94 -17.08 -14.99 -16.94
CA GLY A 94 -17.01 -13.76 -17.74
C GLY A 94 -18.34 -12.99 -17.78
N GLU A 95 -19.27 -13.28 -16.86
CA GLU A 95 -20.58 -12.61 -16.80
C GLU A 95 -20.40 -11.17 -16.28
N LYS A 96 -21.18 -10.22 -16.82
CA LYS A 96 -21.16 -8.85 -16.30
C LYS A 96 -21.73 -8.79 -14.89
N VAL A 97 -21.05 -8.05 -14.02
CA VAL A 97 -21.42 -7.86 -12.62
C VAL A 97 -21.48 -6.36 -12.32
N SER A 98 -22.55 -5.92 -11.68
CA SER A 98 -22.70 -4.57 -11.17
C SER A 98 -23.26 -4.59 -9.76
N ALA A 99 -22.72 -3.71 -8.90
CA ALA A 99 -23.25 -3.52 -7.54
C ALA A 99 -23.00 -2.09 -7.07
N GLU A 100 -23.85 -1.66 -6.14
CA GLU A 100 -23.73 -0.37 -5.46
C GLU A 100 -23.46 -0.60 -3.97
N LEU A 101 -22.48 0.14 -3.39
CA LEU A 101 -22.00 -0.02 -2.02
C LEU A 101 -21.68 1.35 -1.41
N ASP A 102 -21.73 1.40 -0.08
CA ASP A 102 -21.17 2.53 0.66
C ASP A 102 -19.65 2.36 0.81
N ILE A 103 -18.94 3.50 0.83
CA ILE A 103 -17.51 3.55 1.08
C ILE A 103 -17.18 4.65 2.09
N VAL A 104 -16.20 4.38 2.95
CA VAL A 104 -15.67 5.34 3.91
C VAL A 104 -14.15 5.44 3.79
N ASN A 105 -13.57 6.55 4.24
CA ASN A 105 -12.14 6.85 4.05
C ASN A 105 -11.18 5.87 4.76
N THR A 106 -11.67 5.02 5.64
CA THR A 106 -10.91 3.91 6.22
C THR A 106 -10.82 2.70 5.27
N ASN A 107 -11.64 2.65 4.22
CA ASN A 107 -11.53 1.65 3.16
C ASN A 107 -10.43 2.09 2.18
N ARG A 108 -9.21 1.68 2.47
CA ARG A 108 -8.01 2.01 1.69
C ARG A 108 -7.71 0.92 0.67
N VAL A 109 -7.02 1.28 -0.41
CA VAL A 109 -6.47 0.35 -1.42
C VAL A 109 -7.57 -0.49 -2.10
N VAL A 110 -8.80 0.01 -2.11
CA VAL A 110 -9.97 -0.68 -2.69
C VAL A 110 -9.75 -0.95 -4.18
N GLY A 111 -10.01 -2.17 -4.62
CA GLY A 111 -9.84 -2.64 -6.00
C GLY A 111 -8.51 -3.37 -6.27
N ALA A 112 -7.50 -3.24 -5.39
CA ALA A 112 -6.20 -3.88 -5.61
C ALA A 112 -6.23 -5.39 -5.43
N MET A 113 -6.88 -5.91 -4.37
CA MET A 113 -7.04 -7.35 -4.19
C MET A 113 -7.96 -7.95 -5.24
N LEU A 114 -9.01 -7.24 -5.65
CA LEU A 114 -9.87 -7.65 -6.76
C LEU A 114 -9.07 -7.73 -8.07
N SER A 115 -8.24 -6.73 -8.36
CA SER A 115 -7.37 -6.73 -9.54
C SER A 115 -6.40 -7.91 -9.54
N ASN A 116 -5.82 -8.22 -8.38
CA ASN A 116 -4.97 -9.40 -8.24
C ASN A 116 -5.74 -10.69 -8.57
N ARG A 117 -7.00 -10.81 -8.14
CA ARG A 117 -7.84 -11.97 -8.47
C ARG A 117 -8.12 -12.06 -9.98
N VAL A 118 -8.40 -10.95 -10.65
CA VAL A 118 -8.56 -10.93 -12.11
C VAL A 118 -7.29 -11.44 -12.79
N ILE A 119 -6.11 -10.95 -12.38
CA ILE A 119 -4.83 -11.40 -12.95
C ILE A 119 -4.59 -12.90 -12.73
N LEU A 120 -4.84 -13.39 -11.53
CA LEU A 120 -4.56 -14.79 -11.18
C LEU A 120 -5.55 -15.78 -11.83
N GLU A 121 -6.83 -15.42 -11.93
CA GLU A 121 -7.88 -16.33 -12.40
C GLU A 121 -8.13 -16.22 -13.92
N ILE A 122 -7.98 -15.02 -14.51
CA ILE A 122 -8.21 -14.77 -15.94
C ILE A 122 -6.90 -14.76 -16.73
N GLY A 123 -5.80 -14.33 -16.11
CA GLY A 123 -4.49 -14.23 -16.75
C GLY A 123 -4.31 -12.99 -17.62
N PRO A 124 -3.34 -13.00 -18.55
CA PRO A 124 -2.92 -11.80 -19.30
C PRO A 124 -3.96 -11.27 -20.29
N ASN A 125 -4.94 -12.07 -20.68
CA ASN A 125 -6.01 -11.67 -21.61
C ASN A 125 -7.00 -10.71 -20.98
N MET A 126 -7.05 -10.66 -19.65
CA MET A 126 -7.93 -9.77 -18.88
C MET A 126 -9.42 -9.94 -19.22
N LEU A 127 -10.26 -9.23 -18.50
CA LEU A 127 -11.69 -9.15 -18.79
C LEU A 127 -11.98 -8.07 -19.85
N PRO A 128 -13.04 -8.22 -20.66
CA PRO A 128 -13.58 -7.14 -21.46
C PRO A 128 -13.87 -5.92 -20.60
N ASP A 129 -13.81 -4.73 -21.19
CA ASP A 129 -14.08 -3.48 -20.50
C ASP A 129 -15.46 -3.51 -19.84
N ASP A 130 -15.54 -2.95 -18.63
CA ASP A 130 -16.79 -2.84 -17.87
C ASP A 130 -17.51 -4.17 -17.60
N THR A 131 -16.73 -5.25 -17.44
CA THR A 131 -17.26 -6.55 -17.01
C THR A 131 -17.62 -6.55 -15.53
N ILE A 132 -16.79 -5.88 -14.70
CA ILE A 132 -17.04 -5.66 -13.27
C ILE A 132 -17.22 -4.15 -13.06
N HIS A 133 -18.41 -3.75 -12.61
CA HIS A 133 -18.74 -2.36 -12.35
C HIS A 133 -19.24 -2.20 -10.91
N PHE A 134 -18.46 -1.52 -10.08
CA PHE A 134 -18.87 -1.18 -8.71
C PHE A 134 -19.01 0.33 -8.56
N LYS A 135 -20.22 0.76 -8.15
CA LYS A 135 -20.50 2.12 -7.75
C LYS A 135 -20.43 2.24 -6.23
N PHE A 136 -19.80 3.31 -5.75
CA PHE A 136 -19.65 3.62 -4.34
C PHE A 136 -20.26 4.98 -4.01
N ASN A 137 -20.88 5.07 -2.84
CA ASN A 137 -21.41 6.32 -2.30
C ASN A 137 -20.60 6.68 -1.05
N GLY A 138 -19.95 7.84 -1.03
CA GLY A 138 -19.18 8.34 0.11
C GLY A 138 -17.75 8.76 -0.22
N SER A 139 -16.86 8.64 0.77
CA SER A 139 -15.47 9.07 0.65
C SER A 139 -14.53 7.88 0.56
N ALA A 140 -13.86 7.70 -0.56
CA ALA A 140 -12.90 6.61 -0.74
C ALA A 140 -11.57 6.93 -0.02
N GLY A 141 -10.99 5.92 0.63
CA GLY A 141 -9.71 6.04 1.30
C GLY A 141 -8.52 6.09 0.33
N GLN A 142 -7.33 6.26 0.89
CA GLN A 142 -6.08 6.36 0.11
C GLN A 142 -5.89 5.19 -0.84
N SER A 143 -5.32 5.49 -2.02
CA SER A 143 -4.99 4.52 -3.06
C SER A 143 -6.22 3.77 -3.61
N PHE A 144 -7.39 4.42 -3.64
CA PHE A 144 -8.58 3.87 -4.29
C PHE A 144 -8.27 3.55 -5.76
N GLY A 145 -8.59 2.34 -6.20
CA GLY A 145 -8.34 1.88 -7.57
C GLY A 145 -6.86 1.77 -7.96
N CYS A 146 -5.93 1.69 -7.00
CA CYS A 146 -4.53 1.47 -7.34
C CYS A 146 -4.34 0.11 -8.03
N TRP A 147 -3.46 0.10 -9.06
CA TRP A 147 -3.19 -1.06 -9.93
C TRP A 147 -4.44 -1.70 -10.55
N LEU A 148 -5.51 -0.92 -10.72
CA LEU A 148 -6.80 -1.43 -11.19
C LEU A 148 -6.66 -2.09 -12.55
N ALA A 149 -6.98 -3.38 -12.61
CA ALA A 149 -6.85 -4.20 -13.80
C ALA A 149 -7.95 -3.89 -14.85
N LYS A 150 -7.63 -4.14 -16.11
CA LYS A 150 -8.59 -4.02 -17.21
C LYS A 150 -9.83 -4.89 -16.95
N GLY A 151 -11.00 -4.37 -17.33
CA GLY A 151 -12.30 -5.01 -17.15
C GLY A 151 -13.01 -4.59 -15.87
N ILE A 152 -12.33 -3.87 -14.96
CA ILE A 152 -12.91 -3.34 -13.73
C ILE A 152 -13.19 -1.84 -13.90
N THR A 153 -14.41 -1.43 -13.58
CA THR A 153 -14.83 -0.04 -13.45
C THR A 153 -15.20 0.22 -11.99
N LEU A 154 -14.58 1.23 -11.38
CA LEU A 154 -14.93 1.74 -10.07
C LEU A 154 -15.46 3.18 -10.21
N GLU A 155 -16.65 3.42 -9.71
CA GLU A 155 -17.32 4.71 -9.74
C GLU A 155 -17.56 5.18 -8.31
N VAL A 156 -17.23 6.43 -7.99
CA VAL A 156 -17.49 7.05 -6.69
C VAL A 156 -18.37 8.28 -6.87
N GLU A 157 -19.54 8.24 -6.29
CA GLU A 157 -20.35 9.43 -6.04
C GLU A 157 -19.96 9.99 -4.67
N GLY A 158 -19.03 10.97 -4.69
CA GLY A 158 -18.38 11.48 -3.47
C GLY A 158 -17.01 12.06 -3.76
N ASP A 159 -16.04 11.65 -2.97
CA ASP A 159 -14.64 12.06 -3.09
C ASP A 159 -13.68 10.89 -2.84
N ALA A 160 -12.39 11.12 -3.05
CA ALA A 160 -11.34 10.15 -2.77
C ALA A 160 -10.09 10.84 -2.21
N ASN A 161 -9.42 10.15 -1.30
CA ASN A 161 -8.15 10.57 -0.74
C ASN A 161 -6.99 10.37 -1.74
N ASP A 162 -5.79 10.71 -1.29
CA ASP A 162 -4.54 10.68 -2.09
C ASP A 162 -4.31 9.35 -2.82
N TYR A 163 -3.59 9.45 -3.91
CA TYR A 163 -3.14 8.31 -4.73
C TYR A 163 -4.26 7.51 -5.41
N ALA A 164 -5.43 8.12 -5.66
CA ALA A 164 -6.47 7.48 -6.48
C ALA A 164 -5.89 7.08 -7.85
N GLY A 165 -6.10 5.83 -8.24
CA GLY A 165 -5.60 5.31 -9.51
C GLY A 165 -4.08 5.14 -9.62
N LYS A 166 -3.33 5.16 -8.52
CA LYS A 166 -1.88 4.93 -8.56
C LYS A 166 -1.55 3.61 -9.26
N GLY A 167 -0.73 3.67 -10.32
CA GLY A 167 -0.37 2.49 -11.11
C GLY A 167 -1.55 1.87 -11.87
N LEU A 168 -2.58 2.65 -12.21
CA LEU A 168 -3.75 2.20 -12.97
C LEU A 168 -3.35 1.35 -14.18
N SER A 169 -3.85 0.12 -14.25
CA SER A 169 -3.39 -0.91 -15.19
C SER A 169 -4.49 -1.36 -16.16
N GLY A 170 -5.22 -0.39 -16.73
CA GLY A 170 -6.25 -0.63 -17.74
C GLY A 170 -7.68 -0.66 -17.23
N GLY A 171 -7.91 -0.56 -15.92
CA GLY A 171 -9.24 -0.33 -15.35
C GLY A 171 -9.73 1.11 -15.54
N ARG A 172 -10.96 1.37 -15.15
CA ARG A 172 -11.60 2.69 -15.21
C ARG A 172 -11.97 3.17 -13.83
N ILE A 173 -11.71 4.45 -13.54
CA ILE A 173 -12.13 5.12 -12.32
C ILE A 173 -12.89 6.37 -12.70
N THR A 174 -14.04 6.59 -12.10
CA THR A 174 -14.84 7.80 -12.23
C THR A 174 -15.19 8.31 -10.85
N ILE A 175 -14.90 9.57 -10.56
CA ILE A 175 -15.17 10.20 -9.27
C ILE A 175 -15.87 11.54 -9.55
N TYR A 176 -17.00 11.75 -8.90
CA TYR A 176 -17.78 12.98 -9.05
C TYR A 176 -18.54 13.27 -7.74
N PRO A 177 -18.81 14.56 -7.46
CA PRO A 177 -19.54 14.94 -6.26
C PRO A 177 -21.00 14.45 -6.31
N PRO A 178 -21.64 14.22 -5.16
CA PRO A 178 -23.05 13.90 -5.09
C PRO A 178 -23.91 14.95 -5.84
N LYS A 179 -25.03 14.53 -6.43
CA LYS A 179 -25.90 15.40 -7.22
C LYS A 179 -26.45 16.58 -6.41
N GLU A 180 -26.64 16.39 -5.12
CA GLU A 180 -27.14 17.41 -4.18
C GLU A 180 -26.06 18.38 -3.70
N SER A 181 -24.80 18.19 -4.12
CA SER A 181 -23.69 19.08 -3.75
C SER A 181 -23.91 20.49 -4.24
N ARG A 182 -23.73 21.47 -3.35
CA ARG A 182 -23.89 22.89 -3.65
C ARG A 182 -22.63 23.55 -4.21
N PHE A 183 -21.52 22.80 -4.29
CA PHE A 183 -20.27 23.28 -4.85
C PHE A 183 -20.05 22.73 -6.26
N LEU A 184 -19.21 23.41 -7.03
CA LEU A 184 -18.79 22.97 -8.36
C LEU A 184 -17.48 22.17 -8.22
N ALA A 185 -17.43 20.96 -8.76
CA ALA A 185 -16.24 20.11 -8.72
C ALA A 185 -14.99 20.79 -9.27
N LYS A 186 -15.13 21.60 -10.32
CA LYS A 186 -14.01 22.34 -10.95
C LYS A 186 -13.37 23.40 -10.04
N ASP A 187 -14.08 23.85 -9.00
CA ASP A 187 -13.63 24.90 -8.08
C ASP A 187 -13.18 24.29 -6.71
N ASN A 188 -13.19 22.96 -6.59
CA ASN A 188 -12.91 22.24 -5.36
C ASN A 188 -12.05 21.00 -5.63
N ILE A 189 -11.34 20.54 -4.58
CA ILE A 189 -10.57 19.30 -4.64
C ILE A 189 -11.49 18.16 -4.20
N ILE A 190 -11.77 17.22 -5.11
CA ILE A 190 -12.54 16.01 -4.85
C ILE A 190 -11.69 14.74 -4.95
N VAL A 191 -10.44 14.88 -5.38
CA VAL A 191 -9.45 13.81 -5.43
C VAL A 191 -8.12 14.38 -4.95
N GLY A 192 -7.50 13.73 -3.97
CA GLY A 192 -6.20 14.11 -3.43
C GLY A 192 -5.00 13.54 -4.20
#